data_3fe1b21614fecdd494a27139e3f8103d
#
_entry.id   3fe1b21614fecdd494a27139e3f8103d
#
_cell.length_a   1.000
_cell.length_b   1.000
_cell.length_c   1.000
_cell.angle_alpha   90.00
_cell.angle_beta   90.00
_cell.angle_gamma   90.00
#
_symmetry.space_group_name_H-M   'P 1'
#
loop_
_entity.id
_entity.type
_entity.pdbx_description
1 polymer ?
#
loop_
_entity_poly.entity_id
_entity_poly.type
_entity_poly.pdbx_seq_one_letter_code
_entity_poly.pdbx_strand_id
1 'polypeptide(L)'
;NSIVISNSLTEYAPAGASLLSTTTFGGASESAVKAHLAQLWARPESEMELIAQYDIKESLPVFTPGFSRAQSSQVSDSIFAAGDYLTSSSQNGALLSGRLAAEELLAN
;
A
#
# COMPACT_ATOMS: atom_id res chain seq x y z
N ASN A 1 -7.99 -5.06 -3.38
CA ASN A 1 -8.52 -4.62 -2.09
C ASN A 1 -9.51 -3.48 -2.29
N SER A 2 -10.64 -3.50 -1.55
CA SER A 2 -11.64 -2.43 -1.56
C SER A 2 -12.22 -2.25 -0.17
N ILE A 3 -12.31 -1.00 0.28
CA ILE A 3 -12.88 -0.63 1.57
C ILE A 3 -13.84 0.56 1.41
N VAL A 4 -14.87 0.64 2.24
CA VAL A 4 -15.77 1.80 2.35
C VAL A 4 -15.23 2.71 3.44
N ILE A 5 -14.48 3.75 3.05
CA ILE A 5 -13.82 4.67 3.99
C ILE A 5 -14.84 5.44 4.82
N SER A 6 -15.96 5.83 4.21
CA SER A 6 -17.03 6.55 4.89
C SER A 6 -17.71 5.76 6.02
N ASN A 7 -17.47 4.43 6.11
CA ASN A 7 -17.91 3.66 7.27
C ASN A 7 -17.06 3.91 8.52
N SER A 8 -15.82 4.39 8.35
CA SER A 8 -14.95 4.75 9.48
C SER A 8 -15.18 6.19 9.95
N LEU A 9 -15.49 7.09 9.02
CA LEU A 9 -15.76 8.48 9.30
C LEU A 9 -16.77 9.02 8.27
N THR A 10 -17.93 9.42 8.73
CA THR A 10 -19.06 9.82 7.87
C THR A 10 -18.78 11.07 7.06
N GLU A 11 -17.91 11.94 7.53
CA GLU A 11 -17.49 13.18 6.87
C GLU A 11 -16.70 12.95 5.57
N TYR A 12 -16.25 11.72 5.31
CA TYR A 12 -15.59 11.38 4.04
C TYR A 12 -16.53 11.28 2.84
N ALA A 13 -17.86 11.28 3.06
CA ALA A 13 -18.81 11.27 1.96
C ALA A 13 -20.01 12.19 2.27
N PRO A 14 -20.67 12.77 1.25
CA PRO A 14 -21.91 13.47 1.42
C PRO A 14 -23.01 12.55 1.98
N ALA A 15 -24.04 13.15 2.61
CA ALA A 15 -25.17 12.40 3.13
C ALA A 15 -25.82 11.54 2.02
N GLY A 16 -26.02 10.25 2.31
CA GLY A 16 -26.59 9.28 1.37
C GLY A 16 -25.62 8.70 0.35
N ALA A 17 -24.37 9.12 0.35
CA ALA A 17 -23.29 8.53 -0.48
C ALA A 17 -22.30 7.73 0.36
N SER A 18 -21.49 6.91 -0.32
CA SER A 18 -20.40 6.17 0.29
C SER A 18 -19.12 6.37 -0.52
N LEU A 19 -18.00 6.59 0.16
CA LEU A 19 -16.69 6.68 -0.46
C LEU A 19 -15.97 5.33 -0.39
N LEU A 20 -15.66 4.76 -1.57
CA LEU A 20 -14.86 3.55 -1.69
C LEU A 20 -13.42 3.90 -2.05
N SER A 21 -12.47 3.29 -1.35
CA SER A 21 -11.07 3.26 -1.75
C SER A 21 -10.72 1.86 -2.26
N THR A 22 -10.24 1.79 -3.48
CA THR A 22 -9.92 0.51 -4.13
C THR A 22 -8.49 0.52 -4.64
N THR A 23 -7.73 -0.51 -4.27
CA THR A 23 -6.36 -0.73 -4.74
C THR A 23 -6.32 -1.94 -5.65
N THR A 24 -5.71 -1.80 -6.80
CA THR A 24 -5.47 -2.87 -7.77
C THR A 24 -3.99 -2.95 -8.13
N PHE A 25 -3.55 -4.07 -8.65
CA PHE A 25 -2.21 -4.25 -9.20
C PHE A 25 -2.29 -4.36 -10.72
N GLY A 26 -1.23 -3.91 -11.40
CA GLY A 26 -1.07 -4.16 -12.83
C GLY A 26 -1.91 -3.29 -13.77
N GLY A 27 -2.31 -2.09 -13.37
CA GLY A 27 -2.92 -1.11 -14.27
C GLY A 27 -4.32 -1.50 -14.76
N ALA A 28 -5.21 -1.92 -13.86
CA ALA A 28 -6.58 -2.25 -14.22
C ALA A 28 -7.33 -1.02 -14.76
N SER A 29 -8.13 -1.21 -15.82
CA SER A 29 -8.98 -0.15 -16.37
C SER A 29 -10.13 0.19 -15.44
N GLU A 30 -10.64 1.43 -15.50
CA GLU A 30 -11.82 1.87 -14.73
C GLU A 30 -12.99 0.90 -14.90
N SER A 31 -13.29 0.48 -16.14
CA SER A 31 -14.40 -0.44 -16.42
C SER A 31 -14.21 -1.81 -15.75
N ALA A 32 -13.00 -2.35 -15.75
CA ALA A 32 -12.71 -3.61 -15.08
C ALA A 32 -12.85 -3.49 -13.55
N VAL A 33 -12.42 -2.35 -13.00
CA VAL A 33 -12.57 -2.09 -11.55
C VAL A 33 -14.03 -1.95 -11.17
N LYS A 34 -14.83 -1.17 -11.93
CA LYS A 34 -16.28 -1.00 -11.70
C LYS A 34 -17.02 -2.33 -11.77
N ALA A 35 -16.72 -3.18 -12.76
CA ALA A 35 -17.33 -4.50 -12.89
C ALA A 35 -17.03 -5.40 -11.67
N HIS A 36 -15.78 -5.40 -11.19
CA HIS A 36 -15.41 -6.13 -9.98
C HIS A 36 -16.09 -5.58 -8.72
N LEU A 37 -16.18 -4.25 -8.59
CA LEU A 37 -16.85 -3.62 -7.46
C LEU A 37 -18.35 -3.91 -7.45
N ALA A 38 -18.99 -3.93 -8.63
CA ALA A 38 -20.39 -4.29 -8.76
C ALA A 38 -20.68 -5.69 -8.21
N GLN A 39 -19.81 -6.66 -8.51
CA GLN A 39 -19.89 -8.01 -7.96
C GLN A 39 -19.59 -8.04 -6.46
N LEU A 40 -18.51 -7.38 -6.02
CA LEU A 40 -18.05 -7.41 -4.64
C LEU A 40 -19.06 -6.79 -3.66
N TRP A 41 -19.68 -5.68 -4.05
CA TRP A 41 -20.58 -4.90 -3.21
C TRP A 41 -22.07 -5.14 -3.54
N ALA A 42 -22.38 -6.01 -4.53
CA ALA A 42 -23.74 -6.28 -5.01
C ALA A 42 -24.49 -4.99 -5.39
N ARG A 43 -23.83 -4.07 -6.07
CA ARG A 43 -24.38 -2.78 -6.53
C ARG A 43 -24.13 -2.62 -8.01
N PRO A 44 -25.06 -2.04 -8.78
CA PRO A 44 -24.85 -1.81 -10.21
C PRO A 44 -23.75 -0.78 -10.46
N GLU A 45 -22.98 -0.96 -11.56
CA GLU A 45 -21.91 -0.03 -11.95
C GLU A 45 -22.41 1.40 -12.17
N SER A 46 -23.68 1.57 -12.57
CA SER A 46 -24.32 2.87 -12.78
C SER A 46 -24.47 3.70 -11.53
N GLU A 47 -24.34 3.11 -10.34
CA GLU A 47 -24.32 3.82 -9.06
C GLU A 47 -22.92 4.26 -8.64
N MET A 48 -21.89 3.93 -9.45
CA MET A 48 -20.49 4.18 -9.10
C MET A 48 -19.91 5.30 -9.97
N GLU A 49 -19.41 6.34 -9.33
CA GLU A 49 -18.67 7.42 -9.96
C GLU A 49 -17.18 7.29 -9.61
N LEU A 50 -16.31 7.44 -10.61
CA LEU A 50 -14.87 7.56 -10.36
C LEU A 50 -14.55 9.02 -10.01
N ILE A 51 -14.12 9.24 -8.78
CA ILE A 51 -13.72 10.58 -8.31
C ILE A 51 -12.26 10.85 -8.64
N ALA A 52 -11.37 9.88 -8.40
CA ALA A 52 -9.95 10.02 -8.66
C ALA A 52 -9.28 8.66 -8.88
N GLN A 53 -8.23 8.65 -9.68
CA GLN A 53 -7.36 7.50 -9.89
C GLN A 53 -5.89 7.95 -9.77
N TYR A 54 -5.11 7.17 -9.04
CA TYR A 54 -3.69 7.41 -8.83
C TYR A 54 -2.88 6.20 -9.31
N ASP A 55 -1.93 6.42 -10.20
CA ASP A 55 -0.95 5.41 -10.61
C ASP A 55 0.32 5.60 -9.77
N ILE A 56 0.50 4.76 -8.76
CA ILE A 56 1.62 4.83 -7.84
C ILE A 56 2.67 3.81 -8.27
N LYS A 57 3.66 4.27 -8.98
CA LYS A 57 4.82 3.46 -9.38
C LYS A 57 5.64 3.09 -8.15
N GLU A 58 6.22 1.89 -8.17
CA GLU A 58 7.10 1.40 -7.08
C GLU A 58 6.45 1.47 -5.69
N SER A 59 5.14 1.22 -5.62
CA SER A 59 4.35 1.37 -4.40
C SER A 59 4.66 0.33 -3.33
N LEU A 60 5.14 -0.86 -3.73
CA LEU A 60 5.44 -1.97 -2.83
C LEU A 60 6.72 -2.69 -3.25
N PRO A 61 7.57 -3.11 -2.31
CA PRO A 61 8.72 -3.94 -2.60
C PRO A 61 8.28 -5.33 -3.06
N VAL A 62 9.07 -5.94 -3.95
CA VAL A 62 8.87 -7.30 -4.42
C VAL A 62 9.77 -8.24 -3.63
N PHE A 63 9.17 -9.17 -2.90
CA PHE A 63 9.89 -10.24 -2.21
C PHE A 63 9.80 -11.52 -3.03
N THR A 64 10.92 -11.97 -3.55
CA THR A 64 11.02 -13.25 -4.26
C THR A 64 11.17 -14.41 -3.28
N PRO A 65 10.80 -15.66 -3.66
CA PRO A 65 11.12 -16.84 -2.86
C PRO A 65 12.60 -16.89 -2.52
N GLY A 66 12.92 -17.13 -1.25
CA GLY A 66 14.32 -17.13 -0.76
C GLY A 66 14.87 -15.76 -0.33
N PHE A 67 14.07 -14.70 -0.38
CA PHE A 67 14.47 -13.41 0.18
C PHE A 67 14.84 -13.54 1.66
N SER A 68 16.07 -13.10 2.00
CA SER A 68 16.50 -13.02 3.41
C SER A 68 16.03 -11.71 4.05
N ARG A 69 15.34 -11.82 5.17
CA ARG A 69 14.92 -10.66 5.98
C ARG A 69 16.01 -10.12 6.89
N ALA A 70 17.18 -10.75 6.89
CA ALA A 70 18.36 -10.33 7.66
C ALA A 70 19.38 -9.67 6.72
N GLN A 71 18.98 -8.57 6.09
CA GLN A 71 19.89 -7.77 5.27
C GLN A 71 20.51 -6.66 6.11
N SER A 72 21.82 -6.40 5.90
CA SER A 72 22.48 -5.24 6.49
C SER A 72 21.86 -3.95 5.96
N SER A 73 21.73 -2.98 6.82
CA SER A 73 21.36 -1.62 6.46
C SER A 73 22.52 -0.84 5.83
N GLN A 74 23.75 -1.26 6.06
CA GLN A 74 24.93 -0.58 5.55
C GLN A 74 25.09 -0.78 4.03
N VAL A 75 25.08 0.31 3.28
CA VAL A 75 25.23 0.36 1.83
C VAL A 75 26.70 0.63 1.45
N SER A 76 27.38 1.47 2.23
CA SER A 76 28.81 1.76 2.12
C SER A 76 29.30 2.29 3.48
N ASP A 77 30.61 2.57 3.60
CA ASP A 77 31.26 2.94 4.87
C ASP A 77 30.50 3.96 5.73
N SER A 78 29.80 4.90 5.11
CA SER A 78 29.09 5.97 5.82
C SER A 78 27.62 6.12 5.38
N ILE A 79 27.10 5.20 4.56
CA ILE A 79 25.72 5.27 4.05
C ILE A 79 24.94 4.06 4.55
N PHE A 80 23.82 4.35 5.20
CA PHE A 80 22.87 3.35 5.69
C PHE A 80 21.53 3.58 5.01
N ALA A 81 20.84 2.48 4.66
CA ALA A 81 19.51 2.49 4.09
C ALA A 81 18.52 1.86 5.07
N ALA A 82 17.31 2.39 5.09
CA ALA A 82 16.22 1.81 5.85
C ALA A 82 14.93 1.86 5.02
N GLY A 83 14.12 0.83 5.16
CA GLY A 83 12.84 0.72 4.47
C GLY A 83 12.23 -0.66 4.65
N ASP A 84 10.95 -0.79 4.37
CA ASP A 84 10.24 -2.06 4.47
C ASP A 84 10.79 -3.12 3.51
N TYR A 85 11.43 -2.70 2.41
CA TYR A 85 12.08 -3.59 1.44
C TYR A 85 13.26 -4.39 2.01
N LEU A 86 13.82 -3.99 3.15
CA LEU A 86 14.89 -4.74 3.83
C LEU A 86 14.36 -5.77 4.85
N THR A 87 13.08 -5.70 5.19
CA THR A 87 12.50 -6.54 6.25
C THR A 87 11.19 -7.20 5.79
N SER A 88 10.09 -6.48 5.85
CA SER A 88 8.77 -6.95 5.39
C SER A 88 7.95 -5.76 4.88
N SER A 89 7.18 -5.98 3.80
CA SER A 89 6.32 -4.95 3.20
C SER A 89 5.19 -4.54 4.13
N SER A 90 5.52 -3.72 5.13
CA SER A 90 4.59 -3.24 6.14
C SER A 90 5.15 -2.03 6.90
N GLN A 91 4.28 -1.27 7.55
CA GLN A 91 4.70 -0.20 8.47
C GLN A 91 5.61 -0.72 9.59
N ASN A 92 5.28 -1.90 10.15
CA ASN A 92 6.12 -2.54 11.17
C ASN A 92 7.50 -2.92 10.59
N GLY A 93 7.55 -3.37 9.33
CA GLY A 93 8.81 -3.65 8.64
C GLY A 93 9.66 -2.40 8.46
N ALA A 94 9.05 -1.29 8.06
CA ALA A 94 9.74 0.00 7.92
C ALA A 94 10.31 0.49 9.27
N LEU A 95 9.52 0.41 10.35
CA LEU A 95 9.96 0.76 11.71
C LEU A 95 11.12 -0.13 12.19
N LEU A 96 11.00 -1.44 11.98
CA LEU A 96 12.07 -2.40 12.33
C LEU A 96 13.35 -2.08 11.55
N SER A 97 13.26 -1.84 10.26
CA SER A 97 14.41 -1.51 9.42
C SER A 97 15.10 -0.23 9.87
N GLY A 98 14.33 0.81 10.22
CA GLY A 98 14.91 2.06 10.76
C GLY A 98 15.65 1.85 12.07
N ARG A 99 15.10 1.03 12.98
CA ARG A 99 15.78 0.67 14.22
C ARG A 99 17.10 -0.08 13.97
N LEU A 100 17.08 -1.09 13.10
CA LEU A 100 18.28 -1.87 12.77
C LEU A 100 19.35 -1.01 12.11
N ALA A 101 18.98 -0.08 11.22
CA ALA A 101 19.92 0.86 10.63
C ALA A 101 20.61 1.76 11.67
N ALA A 102 19.85 2.25 12.65
CA ALA A 102 20.40 3.05 13.75
C ALA A 102 21.33 2.22 14.65
N GLU A 103 20.96 0.98 14.97
CA GLU A 103 21.79 0.06 15.77
C GLU A 103 23.11 -0.26 15.06
N GLU A 104 23.07 -0.52 13.73
CA GLU A 104 24.27 -0.78 12.91
C GLU A 104 25.17 0.46 12.82
N LEU A 105 24.59 1.65 12.64
CA LEU A 105 25.35 2.92 12.62
C LEU A 105 26.06 3.19 13.94
N LEU A 106 25.43 2.89 15.06
CA LEU A 106 26.01 3.14 16.39
C LEU A 106 27.07 2.08 16.78
N ALA A 107 27.09 0.93 16.11
CA ALA A 107 28.06 -0.13 16.35
C ALA A 107 29.37 0.03 15.55
N ASN A 108 29.38 0.93 14.55
CA ASN A 108 30.53 1.26 13.72
C ASN A 108 31.28 2.49 14.28
#